data_d47406e6ca1449525a3c16f0c51a0353
#
_entry.id   d47406e6ca1449525a3c16f0c51a0353
#
_cell.length_a   1.000
_cell.length_b   1.000
_cell.length_c   1.000
_cell.angle_alpha   90.00
_cell.angle_beta   90.00
_cell.angle_gamma   90.00
#
_symmetry.space_group_name_H-M   'P 1'
#
loop_
_entity.id
_entity.type
_entity.pdbx_description
1 polymer ?
#
loop_
_entity_poly.entity_id
_entity_poly.type
_entity_poly.pdbx_seq_one_letter_code
_entity_poly.pdbx_strand_id
1 'polypeptide(L)'
;MDKKLKIRRGDILYVDMGEEYEGSIQGGMRPMVVVSNNLANKFSPVITVVPLTSRTYKKKYLPTHVLISEQQCTGLNRGSIALCERIMPINRSVIVERVGKVDDETLGKITEAVQIQVGVYEEYN
;
A
#
# COMPACT_ATOMS: atom_id res chain seq x y z
N MET A 1 -16.72 -0.51 -8.85
CA MET A 1 -16.63 -0.71 -7.42
C MET A 1 -17.80 -0.08 -6.71
N ASP A 2 -18.20 -0.67 -5.62
CA ASP A 2 -19.30 -0.17 -4.85
C ASP A 2 -18.88 1.12 -4.13
N LYS A 3 -19.62 2.18 -4.35
CA LYS A 3 -19.33 3.45 -3.74
C LYS A 3 -19.44 3.37 -2.22
N LYS A 4 -20.11 2.37 -1.71
CA LYS A 4 -20.31 2.25 -0.29
C LYS A 4 -19.23 1.42 0.40
N LEU A 5 -18.24 0.97 -0.33
CA LEU A 5 -17.16 0.22 0.26
C LEU A 5 -16.44 1.11 1.26
N LYS A 6 -16.39 0.64 2.52
CA LYS A 6 -15.79 1.43 3.54
C LYS A 6 -14.30 1.13 3.56
N ILE A 7 -13.52 2.10 3.25
CA ILE A 7 -12.07 1.98 3.19
C ILE A 7 -11.47 2.69 4.39
N ARG A 8 -10.55 2.02 5.04
CA ARG A 8 -9.89 2.58 6.22
C ARG A 8 -8.38 2.44 6.08
N ARG A 9 -7.67 3.32 6.73
CA ARG A 9 -6.23 3.29 6.79
C ARG A 9 -5.77 1.93 7.30
N GLY A 10 -4.83 1.31 6.61
CA GLY A 10 -4.35 -0.03 6.91
C GLY A 10 -5.02 -1.15 6.13
N ASP A 11 -6.10 -0.85 5.43
CA ASP A 11 -6.77 -1.87 4.63
C ASP A 11 -5.88 -2.27 3.45
N ILE A 12 -5.99 -3.53 3.04
CA ILE A 12 -5.32 -4.02 1.85
C ILE A 12 -6.36 -4.15 0.76
N LEU A 13 -6.10 -3.51 -0.36
CA LEU A 13 -7.01 -3.47 -1.49
C LEU A 13 -6.37 -4.14 -2.70
N TYR A 14 -7.18 -4.80 -3.52
CA TYR A 14 -6.74 -5.16 -4.85
C TYR A 14 -7.16 -4.03 -5.76
N VAL A 15 -6.22 -3.55 -6.54
CA VAL A 15 -6.38 -2.39 -7.40
C VAL A 15 -6.04 -2.81 -8.82
N ASP A 16 -6.88 -2.41 -9.77
CA ASP A 16 -6.65 -2.71 -11.18
C ASP A 16 -5.87 -1.55 -11.79
N MET A 17 -4.60 -1.78 -12.06
CA MET A 17 -3.71 -0.75 -12.60
C MET A 17 -3.69 -0.72 -14.14
N GLY A 18 -4.49 -1.52 -14.77
CA GLY A 18 -4.52 -1.55 -16.22
C GLY A 18 -3.31 -2.27 -16.79
N GLU A 19 -3.11 -2.12 -18.08
CA GLU A 19 -2.03 -2.81 -18.72
C GLU A 19 -0.72 -2.08 -18.65
N GLU A 20 -0.76 -0.78 -18.56
CA GLU A 20 0.46 -0.06 -18.50
C GLU A 20 0.64 0.58 -17.22
N TYR A 21 1.22 -0.05 -16.30
CA TYR A 21 1.51 0.56 -15.06
C TYR A 21 2.94 0.92 -15.15
N GLU A 22 3.15 2.18 -15.04
CA GLU A 22 4.36 2.68 -15.06
C GLU A 22 5.51 1.96 -14.84
N GLY A 23 6.25 2.00 -15.63
CA GLY A 23 7.46 1.41 -15.47
C GLY A 23 7.50 0.03 -15.42
N SER A 24 6.74 -0.55 -15.76
CA SER A 24 7.01 -1.70 -15.74
C SER A 24 6.45 -2.67 -15.67
N ILE A 25 5.95 -2.61 -15.20
CA ILE A 25 6.05 -3.73 -14.86
C ILE A 25 4.95 -4.36 -14.82
N GLN A 26 4.09 -4.23 -14.39
CA GLN A 26 3.16 -5.05 -14.32
C GLN A 26 1.95 -4.39 -14.16
N GLY A 27 1.13 -4.17 -15.02
CA GLY A 27 -0.22 -3.79 -14.91
C GLY A 27 -1.00 -4.82 -14.19
N GLY A 28 -2.27 -4.84 -14.32
CA GLY A 28 -3.11 -5.86 -13.72
C GLY A 28 -3.41 -5.62 -12.27
N MET A 29 -3.82 -6.65 -11.60
CA MET A 29 -4.27 -6.57 -10.22
C MET A 29 -3.10 -6.52 -9.28
N ARG A 30 -3.11 -5.54 -8.38
CA ARG A 30 -2.00 -5.36 -7.44
C ARG A 30 -2.54 -5.13 -6.05
N PRO A 31 -1.97 -5.78 -5.03
CA PRO A 31 -2.36 -5.50 -3.66
C PRO A 31 -1.68 -4.23 -3.18
N MET A 32 -2.41 -3.39 -2.48
CA MET A 32 -1.90 -2.12 -1.97
C MET A 32 -2.47 -1.83 -0.60
N VAL A 33 -1.68 -1.19 0.25
CA VAL A 33 -2.12 -0.82 1.60
C VAL A 33 -2.55 0.64 1.59
N VAL A 34 -3.69 0.93 2.20
CA VAL A 34 -4.21 2.29 2.32
C VAL A 34 -3.44 3.02 3.41
N VAL A 35 -2.85 4.15 3.07
CA VAL A 35 -2.10 4.96 4.03
C VAL A 35 -2.69 6.35 4.24
N SER A 36 -3.69 6.76 3.43
CA SER A 36 -4.33 8.05 3.61
C SER A 36 -5.16 8.06 4.89
N ASN A 37 -5.39 9.25 5.43
CA ASN A 37 -6.14 9.40 6.67
C ASN A 37 -7.61 9.03 6.47
N ASN A 38 -8.27 8.66 7.56
CA ASN A 38 -9.62 8.12 7.46
C ASN A 38 -10.67 9.15 7.06
N LEU A 39 -10.41 10.43 7.26
CA LEU A 39 -11.33 11.45 6.81
C LEU A 39 -11.33 11.48 5.28
N ALA A 40 -10.14 11.46 4.68
CA ALA A 40 -10.01 11.41 3.23
C ALA A 40 -10.57 10.09 2.70
N ASN A 41 -10.29 8.98 3.38
CA ASN A 41 -10.78 7.68 2.95
C ASN A 41 -12.31 7.63 2.91
N LYS A 42 -12.95 8.45 3.71
CA LYS A 42 -14.41 8.48 3.76
C LYS A 42 -15.00 9.39 2.68
N PHE A 43 -14.38 10.51 2.43
CA PHE A 43 -14.98 11.53 1.58
C PHE A 43 -14.30 11.80 0.24
N SER A 44 -13.02 11.51 0.13
CA SER A 44 -12.29 11.86 -1.10
C SER A 44 -12.50 10.82 -2.19
N PRO A 45 -12.56 11.23 -3.45
CA PRO A 45 -12.58 10.26 -4.56
C PRO A 45 -11.21 9.64 -4.77
N VAL A 46 -10.18 10.15 -4.10
CA VAL A 46 -8.80 9.68 -4.26
C VAL A 46 -8.30 9.13 -2.95
N ILE A 47 -7.65 7.98 -2.99
CA ILE A 47 -7.09 7.30 -1.83
C ILE A 47 -5.59 7.20 -2.05
N THR A 48 -4.79 7.39 -1.00
CA THR A 48 -3.34 7.23 -1.11
C THR A 48 -2.95 5.83 -0.62
N VAL A 49 -2.16 5.14 -1.42
CA VAL A 49 -1.81 3.74 -1.18
C VAL A 49 -0.32 3.50 -1.37
N VAL A 50 0.15 2.38 -0.82
CA VAL A 50 1.52 1.89 -0.99
C VAL A 50 1.42 0.50 -1.60
N PRO A 51 2.08 0.26 -2.74
CA PRO A 51 2.02 -1.06 -3.39
C PRO A 51 2.80 -2.11 -2.62
N LEU A 52 2.32 -3.34 -2.71
CA LEU A 52 2.99 -4.48 -2.11
C LEU A 52 3.55 -5.38 -3.21
N THR A 53 4.66 -6.04 -2.91
CA THR A 53 5.22 -7.03 -3.82
C THR A 53 5.53 -8.30 -3.03
N SER A 54 5.32 -9.45 -3.66
CA SER A 54 5.65 -10.72 -3.04
C SER A 54 7.07 -11.18 -3.37
N ARG A 55 7.83 -10.37 -4.11
CA ARG A 55 9.19 -10.77 -4.54
C ARG A 55 10.21 -10.43 -3.47
N THR A 56 10.03 -10.95 -2.27
CA THR A 56 10.84 -10.59 -1.13
C THR A 56 12.29 -11.04 -1.28
N TYR A 57 12.50 -12.18 -1.91
CA TYR A 57 13.84 -12.74 -1.98
C TYR A 57 14.78 -12.04 -2.97
N LYS A 58 14.22 -11.22 -3.85
CA LYS A 58 15.03 -10.52 -4.82
C LYS A 58 15.29 -9.07 -4.50
N LYS A 59 14.75 -8.59 -3.39
CA LYS A 59 14.85 -7.17 -3.11
C LYS A 59 15.99 -6.85 -2.17
N LYS A 60 16.65 -5.75 -2.47
CA LYS A 60 17.60 -5.20 -1.56
C LYS A 60 16.78 -4.24 -0.72
N TYR A 61 16.79 -4.41 0.57
CA TYR A 61 15.90 -3.64 1.41
C TYR A 61 16.37 -2.20 1.57
N LEU A 62 15.46 -1.28 1.48
CA LEU A 62 15.69 0.14 1.67
C LEU A 62 14.98 0.57 2.95
N PRO A 63 15.33 1.74 3.51
CA PRO A 63 14.60 2.25 4.68
C PRO A 63 13.12 2.44 4.44
N THR A 64 12.72 2.56 3.17
CA THR A 64 11.32 2.74 2.79
C THR A 64 10.62 1.41 2.52
N HIS A 65 11.29 0.28 2.74
CA HIS A 65 10.67 -1.04 2.58
C HIS A 65 10.22 -1.56 3.93
N VAL A 66 9.03 -2.13 3.98
CA VAL A 66 8.51 -2.75 5.20
C VAL A 66 8.10 -4.17 4.89
N LEU A 67 8.73 -5.12 5.59
CA LEU A 67 8.39 -6.53 5.41
C LEU A 67 7.09 -6.82 6.15
N ILE A 68 6.21 -7.55 5.51
CA ILE A 68 4.92 -7.93 6.07
C ILE A 68 4.81 -9.43 5.97
N SER A 69 4.78 -10.14 7.10
CA SER A 69 4.57 -11.58 7.09
C SER A 69 3.07 -11.85 7.02
N GLU A 70 2.73 -13.08 6.65
CA GLU A 70 1.32 -13.45 6.56
C GLU A 70 0.63 -13.43 7.92
N GLN A 71 1.39 -13.42 9.04
CA GLN A 71 0.80 -13.33 10.36
C GLN A 71 0.52 -11.88 10.75
N GLN A 72 1.07 -10.92 10.02
CA GLN A 72 0.91 -9.50 10.34
C GLN A 72 -0.21 -8.85 9.56
N CYS A 73 -0.95 -9.63 8.81
CA CYS A 73 -2.03 -9.11 8.00
C CYS A 73 -3.08 -10.16 7.77
N THR A 74 -4.24 -9.76 7.26
CA THR A 74 -5.24 -10.69 6.77
C THR A 74 -5.35 -10.46 5.27
N GLY A 75 -5.79 -11.47 4.55
CA GLY A 75 -6.07 -11.33 3.13
C GLY A 75 -4.93 -11.67 2.19
N LEU A 76 -3.71 -11.83 2.71
CA LEU A 76 -2.58 -12.25 1.89
C LEU A 76 -2.09 -13.59 2.41
N ASN A 77 -1.69 -14.45 1.51
CA ASN A 77 -1.27 -15.80 1.87
C ASN A 77 0.23 -16.03 1.72
N ARG A 78 1.00 -14.97 1.60
CA ARG A 78 2.46 -15.05 1.54
C ARG A 78 3.05 -13.73 1.98
N GLY A 79 4.32 -13.75 2.36
CA GLY A 79 5.02 -12.55 2.78
C GLY A 79 5.13 -11.54 1.66
N SER A 80 5.16 -10.29 2.01
CA SER A 80 5.20 -9.19 1.05
C SER A 80 6.12 -8.09 1.56
N ILE A 81 6.49 -7.18 0.67
CA ILE A 81 7.20 -5.96 1.03
C ILE A 81 6.34 -4.79 0.61
N ALA A 82 6.12 -3.85 1.52
CA ALA A 82 5.47 -2.59 1.18
C ALA A 82 6.54 -1.67 0.63
N LEU A 83 6.33 -1.17 -0.57
CA LEU A 83 7.30 -0.31 -1.26
C LEU A 83 6.88 1.13 -1.04
N CYS A 84 7.26 1.71 0.10
CA CYS A 84 6.78 3.03 0.48
C CYS A 84 7.37 4.15 -0.37
N GLU A 85 8.46 3.89 -1.08
CA GLU A 85 8.99 4.86 -2.04
C GLU A 85 8.08 4.98 -3.26
N ARG A 86 7.11 4.08 -3.41
CA ARG A 86 6.16 4.14 -4.51
C ARG A 86 4.77 4.58 -4.05
N ILE A 87 4.69 5.26 -2.94
CA ILE A 87 3.43 5.80 -2.46
C ILE A 87 2.76 6.59 -3.58
N MET A 88 1.48 6.39 -3.76
CA MET A 88 0.79 6.98 -4.90
C MET A 88 -0.70 7.16 -4.63
N PRO A 89 -1.33 8.12 -5.33
CA PRO A 89 -2.78 8.25 -5.24
C PRO A 89 -3.45 7.33 -6.24
N ILE A 90 -4.62 6.83 -5.90
CA ILE A 90 -5.45 6.09 -6.85
C ILE A 90 -6.87 6.62 -6.75
N ASN A 91 -7.59 6.52 -7.85
CA ASN A 91 -9.00 6.88 -7.88
C ASN A 91 -9.77 5.67 -7.34
N ARG A 92 -10.85 5.91 -6.59
CA ARG A 92 -11.66 4.81 -6.08
C ARG A 92 -12.16 3.88 -7.18
N SER A 93 -12.32 4.38 -8.37
CA SER A 93 -12.86 3.58 -9.47
C SER A 93 -11.98 2.40 -9.86
N VAL A 94 -10.69 2.42 -9.52
CA VAL A 94 -9.80 1.31 -9.86
C VAL A 94 -9.70 0.27 -8.76
N ILE A 95 -10.39 0.47 -7.64
CA ILE A 95 -10.37 -0.49 -6.54
C ILE A 95 -11.34 -1.62 -6.86
N VAL A 96 -10.84 -2.85 -6.86
CA VAL A 96 -11.66 -4.01 -7.18
C VAL A 96 -12.29 -4.58 -5.92
N GLU A 97 -11.51 -4.75 -4.86
CA GLU A 97 -12.06 -5.24 -3.62
C GLU A 97 -11.11 -5.00 -2.45
N ARG A 98 -11.66 -5.03 -1.27
CA ARG A 98 -10.88 -4.97 -0.05
C ARG A 98 -10.65 -6.39 0.40
N VAL A 99 -9.41 -6.81 0.51
CA VAL A 99 -9.08 -8.21 0.81
C VAL A 99 -8.65 -8.46 2.24
N GLY A 100 -8.27 -7.43 2.97
CA GLY A 100 -7.83 -7.62 4.35
C GLY A 100 -7.27 -6.34 4.92
N LYS A 101 -6.39 -6.48 5.92
CA LYS A 101 -5.74 -5.32 6.53
C LYS A 101 -4.44 -5.75 7.20
N VAL A 102 -3.53 -4.82 7.40
CA VAL A 102 -2.31 -5.07 8.16
C VAL A 102 -2.60 -4.78 9.64
N ASP A 103 -1.78 -5.36 10.53
CA ASP A 103 -1.93 -5.11 11.95
C ASP A 103 -1.40 -3.72 12.30
N ASP A 104 -1.71 -3.25 13.51
CA ASP A 104 -1.38 -1.88 13.91
C ASP A 104 0.13 -1.65 13.95
N GLU A 105 0.89 -2.62 14.37
CA GLU A 105 2.33 -2.47 14.45
C GLU A 105 2.91 -2.30 13.05
N THR A 106 2.46 -3.11 12.10
CA THR A 106 2.91 -3.03 10.72
C THR A 106 2.51 -1.70 10.10
N LEU A 107 1.30 -1.24 10.40
CA LEU A 107 0.83 0.04 9.88
C LEU A 107 1.70 1.17 10.40
N GLY A 108 2.15 1.09 11.66
CA GLY A 108 3.06 2.07 12.24
C GLY A 108 4.39 2.10 11.48
N LYS A 109 4.92 0.93 11.13
CA LYS A 109 6.17 0.85 10.38
C LYS A 109 6.01 1.41 8.97
N ILE A 110 4.89 1.15 8.35
CA ILE A 110 4.61 1.69 7.01
C ILE A 110 4.53 3.22 7.10
N THR A 111 3.87 3.75 8.13
CA THR A 111 3.76 5.19 8.32
C THR A 111 5.14 5.82 8.48
N GLU A 112 6.01 5.18 9.25
CA GLU A 112 7.35 5.70 9.44
C GLU A 112 8.13 5.67 8.13
N ALA A 113 8.01 4.60 7.37
CA ALA A 113 8.70 4.49 6.09
C ALA A 113 8.21 5.54 5.09
N VAL A 114 6.91 5.86 5.13
CA VAL A 114 6.37 6.93 4.30
C VAL A 114 6.94 8.27 4.73
N GLN A 115 7.11 8.49 6.04
CA GLN A 115 7.71 9.72 6.54
C GLN A 115 9.16 9.86 6.08
N ILE A 116 9.89 8.74 6.04
CA ILE A 116 11.25 8.75 5.49
C ILE A 116 11.19 9.13 4.03
N GLN A 117 10.28 8.55 3.28
CA GLN A 117 10.18 8.79 1.84
C GLN A 117 9.90 10.27 1.52
N VAL A 118 9.08 10.93 2.33
CA VAL A 118 8.73 12.33 2.08
C VAL A 118 9.65 13.32 2.82
N GLY A 119 10.74 12.81 3.38
CA GLY A 119 11.78 13.70 3.91
C GLY A 119 11.57 14.24 5.31
N VAL A 120 10.78 13.57 6.13
CA VAL A 120 10.55 14.02 7.49
C VAL A 120 11.83 13.95 8.31
N TYR A 121 12.69 12.96 8.00
CA TYR A 121 13.93 12.76 8.75
C TYR A 121 15.12 13.20 7.90
N GLU A 122 15.65 14.35 8.19
CA GLU A 122 16.71 14.93 7.38
C GLU A 122 18.08 14.34 7.60
N GLU A 123 18.28 13.63 8.66
CA GLU A 123 19.57 13.01 8.91
C GLU A 123 19.86 11.88 7.94
N TYR A 124 18.96 11.56 7.08
CA TYR A 124 19.22 10.55 6.07
C TYR A 124 19.92 11.14 4.84
N ASN A 125 20.35 12.35 4.92
CA ASN A 125 21.08 12.94 3.81
C ASN A 125 22.40 12.22 3.54
#